data_b1e1ce5be6894cae2608a73324d3fac5
#
_entry.id   b1e1ce5be6894cae2608a73324d3fac5
#
_cell.length_a   1.000
_cell.length_b   1.000
_cell.length_c   1.000
_cell.angle_alpha   90.00
_cell.angle_beta   90.00
_cell.angle_gamma   90.00
#
_symmetry.space_group_name_H-M   'P 1'
#
loop_
_entity.id
_entity.type
_entity.pdbx_description
1 polymer ?
#
loop_
_entity_poly.entity_id
_entity_poly.type
_entity_poly.pdbx_seq_one_letter_code
_entity_poly.pdbx_strand_id
1 'polypeptide(L)'
;MTKAKQFETAWRQLCRGDFTLLDEITDPSFQAKSQGIIVDLEAYKGIIKALTESIIIGPFRVIYEADEFLCVHRYSKFRNAEIFDASITAVSYKDQKIISQESRREELGYDPSEGQDWSWEDYE
;
A
#
# COMPACT_ATOMS: atom_id res chain seq x y z
N MET A 1 -12.85 12.86 -3.54
CA MET A 1 -11.87 11.79 -3.74
C MET A 1 -12.37 10.53 -3.03
N THR A 2 -12.33 9.38 -3.69
CA THR A 2 -12.73 8.11 -3.09
C THR A 2 -11.74 7.67 -2.01
N LYS A 3 -12.14 6.77 -1.11
CA LYS A 3 -11.23 6.19 -0.12
C LYS A 3 -10.04 5.49 -0.78
N ALA A 4 -10.32 4.76 -1.87
CA ALA A 4 -9.26 4.06 -2.61
C ALA A 4 -8.25 5.04 -3.19
N LYS A 5 -8.71 6.12 -3.80
CA LYS A 5 -7.83 7.14 -4.37
C LYS A 5 -7.04 7.88 -3.30
N GLN A 6 -7.69 8.18 -2.19
CA GLN A 6 -7.05 8.80 -1.01
C GLN A 6 -5.93 7.91 -0.46
N PHE A 7 -6.23 6.62 -0.31
CA PHE A 7 -5.27 5.63 0.19
C PHE A 7 -4.07 5.52 -0.75
N GLU A 8 -4.31 5.38 -2.05
CA GLU A 8 -3.24 5.30 -3.03
C GLU A 8 -2.37 6.55 -3.03
N THR A 9 -3.00 7.73 -3.01
CA THR A 9 -2.29 9.01 -3.00
C THR A 9 -1.42 9.13 -1.74
N ALA A 10 -1.98 8.77 -0.57
CA ALA A 10 -1.24 8.82 0.69
C ALA A 10 -0.03 7.87 0.66
N TRP A 11 -0.19 6.68 0.09
CA TRP A 11 0.89 5.70 -0.04
C TRP A 11 2.00 6.20 -0.95
N ARG A 12 1.65 6.79 -2.09
CA ARG A 12 2.66 7.30 -3.03
C ARG A 12 3.41 8.50 -2.45
N GLN A 13 2.73 9.35 -1.68
CA GLN A 13 3.39 10.46 -0.98
C GLN A 13 4.29 9.96 0.15
N LEU A 14 3.83 8.96 0.91
CA LEU A 14 4.60 8.32 1.97
C LEU A 14 5.93 7.76 1.41
N CYS A 15 5.88 7.16 0.23
CA CYS A 15 7.07 6.64 -0.46
C CYS A 15 8.09 7.73 -0.78
N ARG A 16 7.65 8.98 -0.87
CA ARG A 16 8.51 10.14 -1.11
C ARG A 16 8.88 10.89 0.16
N GLY A 17 8.50 10.34 1.32
CA GLY A 17 8.78 10.95 2.62
C GLY A 17 7.77 11.98 3.08
N ASP A 18 6.64 12.14 2.36
CA ASP A 18 5.58 13.07 2.74
C ASP A 18 4.45 12.31 3.45
N PHE A 19 4.32 12.51 4.75
CA PHE A 19 3.34 11.83 5.60
C PHE A 19 2.06 12.64 5.83
N THR A 20 1.95 13.83 5.24
CA THR A 20 0.86 14.77 5.54
C THR A 20 -0.52 14.17 5.32
N LEU A 21 -0.77 13.61 4.13
CA LEU A 21 -2.08 13.04 3.83
C LEU A 21 -2.35 11.78 4.66
N LEU A 22 -1.34 10.93 4.84
CA LEU A 22 -1.49 9.74 5.67
C LEU A 22 -1.91 10.11 7.09
N ASP A 23 -1.29 11.14 7.68
CA ASP A 23 -1.65 11.61 9.01
C ASP A 23 -3.07 12.16 9.06
N GLU A 24 -3.51 12.86 8.02
CA GLU A 24 -4.87 13.39 7.94
C GLU A 24 -5.94 12.31 7.90
N ILE A 25 -5.68 11.20 7.21
CA ILE A 25 -6.68 10.15 6.99
C ILE A 25 -6.58 8.99 7.98
N THR A 26 -5.62 9.03 8.90
CA THR A 26 -5.33 7.91 9.82
C THR A 26 -5.52 8.34 11.26
N ASP A 27 -6.21 7.49 12.03
CA ASP A 27 -6.39 7.70 13.47
C ASP A 27 -5.07 7.42 14.20
N PRO A 28 -4.74 8.18 15.26
CA PRO A 28 -3.52 7.92 16.04
C PRO A 28 -3.43 6.52 16.64
N SER A 29 -4.56 5.85 16.84
CA SER A 29 -4.60 4.48 17.39
C SER A 29 -4.34 3.41 16.33
N PHE A 30 -4.02 3.80 15.11
CA PHE A 30 -3.82 2.89 13.97
C PHE A 30 -2.86 1.75 14.30
N GLN A 31 -3.20 0.57 13.79
CA GLN A 31 -2.32 -0.60 13.81
C GLN A 31 -2.30 -1.25 12.43
N ALA A 32 -1.11 -1.63 11.99
CA ALA A 32 -0.92 -2.40 10.77
C ALA A 32 -0.49 -3.81 11.12
N LYS A 33 -1.10 -4.80 10.49
CA LYS A 33 -0.78 -6.20 10.66
C LYS A 33 -0.34 -6.80 9.33
N SER A 34 0.81 -7.45 9.31
CA SER A 34 1.31 -8.14 8.13
C SER A 34 1.97 -9.43 8.57
N GLN A 35 1.41 -10.56 8.12
CA GLN A 35 1.97 -11.88 8.36
C GLN A 35 2.29 -12.16 9.83
N GLY A 36 1.37 -11.76 10.72
CA GLY A 36 1.48 -12.00 12.16
C GLY A 36 2.23 -10.92 12.95
N ILE A 37 2.81 -9.94 12.27
CA ILE A 37 3.50 -8.82 12.93
C ILE A 37 2.55 -7.64 13.01
N ILE A 38 2.41 -7.05 14.20
CA ILE A 38 1.56 -5.87 14.43
C ILE A 38 2.45 -4.69 14.80
N VAL A 39 2.25 -3.56 14.12
CA VAL A 39 3.02 -2.34 14.35
C VAL A 39 2.10 -1.13 14.48
N ASP A 40 2.53 -0.10 15.20
CA ASP A 40 1.82 1.16 15.31
C ASP A 40 2.11 2.06 14.10
N LEU A 41 1.50 3.26 14.07
CA LEU A 41 1.61 4.18 12.94
C LEU A 41 3.06 4.60 12.67
N GLU A 42 3.82 4.94 13.71
CA GLU A 42 5.20 5.41 13.54
C GLU A 42 6.11 4.30 13.01
N ALA A 43 5.97 3.08 13.53
CA ALA A 43 6.72 1.93 13.04
C ALA A 43 6.33 1.61 11.60
N TYR A 44 5.04 1.71 11.27
CA TYR A 44 4.52 1.49 9.93
C TYR A 44 5.16 2.47 8.92
N LYS A 45 5.19 3.77 9.26
CA LYS A 45 5.83 4.79 8.41
C LYS A 45 7.29 4.45 8.11
N GLY A 46 8.03 4.06 9.14
CA GLY A 46 9.44 3.71 8.98
C GLY A 46 9.65 2.48 8.09
N ILE A 47 8.83 1.45 8.28
CA ILE A 47 8.90 0.22 7.48
C ILE A 47 8.61 0.51 6.01
N ILE A 48 7.53 1.25 5.73
CA ILE A 48 7.15 1.54 4.35
C ILE A 48 8.22 2.40 3.66
N LYS A 49 8.74 3.41 4.36
CA LYS A 49 9.80 4.25 3.81
C LYS A 49 11.04 3.43 3.45
N ALA A 50 11.45 2.53 4.33
CA ALA A 50 12.60 1.65 4.09
C ALA A 50 12.34 0.71 2.90
N LEU A 51 11.15 0.13 2.81
CA LEU A 51 10.78 -0.76 1.70
C LEU A 51 10.82 -0.04 0.36
N THR A 52 10.35 1.20 0.30
CA THR A 52 10.25 1.94 -0.95
C THR A 52 11.58 2.35 -1.54
N GLU A 53 12.65 2.32 -0.75
CA GLU A 53 14.01 2.50 -1.28
C GLU A 53 14.43 1.30 -2.13
N SER A 54 13.86 0.13 -1.89
CA SER A 54 14.23 -1.12 -2.54
C SER A 54 13.23 -1.60 -3.58
N ILE A 55 11.99 -1.09 -3.56
CA ILE A 55 10.91 -1.60 -4.42
C ILE A 55 10.21 -0.46 -5.17
N ILE A 56 9.58 -0.85 -6.28
CA ILE A 56 8.69 0.01 -7.06
C ILE A 56 7.27 -0.47 -6.79
N ILE A 57 6.39 0.46 -6.40
CA ILE A 57 4.97 0.15 -6.17
C ILE A 57 4.21 0.38 -7.46
N GLY A 58 3.67 -0.68 -8.02
CA GLY A 58 2.91 -0.65 -9.27
C GLY A 58 1.47 -0.17 -9.09
N PRO A 59 0.59 -0.53 -10.01
CA PRO A 59 -0.80 -0.04 -9.97
C PRO A 59 -1.58 -0.64 -8.80
N PHE A 60 -2.48 0.19 -8.25
CA PHE A 60 -3.45 -0.22 -7.26
C PHE A 60 -4.75 -0.60 -7.97
N ARG A 61 -5.40 -1.66 -7.50
CA ARG A 61 -6.70 -2.09 -8.00
C ARG A 61 -7.66 -2.26 -6.83
N VAL A 62 -8.82 -1.63 -6.91
CA VAL A 62 -9.84 -1.76 -5.87
C VAL A 62 -10.53 -3.11 -6.02
N ILE A 63 -10.53 -3.90 -4.95
CA ILE A 63 -11.29 -5.14 -4.87
C ILE A 63 -12.67 -4.86 -4.28
N TYR A 64 -12.73 -4.04 -3.22
CA TYR A 64 -13.97 -3.69 -2.56
C TYR A 64 -13.81 -2.35 -1.84
N GLU A 65 -14.84 -1.51 -1.90
CA GLU A 65 -14.86 -0.22 -1.22
C GLU A 65 -16.24 0.04 -0.62
N ALA A 66 -16.27 0.40 0.67
CA ALA A 66 -17.47 0.78 1.40
C ALA A 66 -17.13 1.88 2.40
N ASP A 67 -18.10 2.38 3.16
CA ASP A 67 -17.88 3.49 4.09
C ASP A 67 -16.84 3.18 5.18
N GLU A 68 -16.79 1.93 5.65
CA GLU A 68 -15.95 1.54 6.77
C GLU A 68 -14.86 0.53 6.38
N PHE A 69 -14.75 0.20 5.10
CA PHE A 69 -13.82 -0.85 4.66
C PHE A 69 -13.34 -0.59 3.23
N LEU A 70 -12.05 -0.85 3.03
CA LEU A 70 -11.43 -0.79 1.70
C LEU A 70 -10.52 -2.00 1.55
N CYS A 71 -10.61 -2.68 0.41
CA CYS A 71 -9.68 -3.74 0.06
C CYS A 71 -9.06 -3.42 -1.29
N VAL A 72 -7.74 -3.36 -1.33
CA VAL A 72 -6.99 -3.06 -2.55
C VAL A 72 -5.95 -4.11 -2.82
N HIS A 73 -5.65 -4.29 -4.10
CA HIS A 73 -4.59 -5.14 -4.61
C HIS A 73 -3.55 -4.26 -5.27
N ARG A 74 -2.28 -4.57 -5.07
CA ARG A 74 -1.20 -3.86 -5.76
C ARG A 74 -0.08 -4.80 -6.14
N TYR A 75 0.63 -4.46 -7.22
CA TYR A 75 1.85 -5.15 -7.60
C TYR A 75 3.06 -4.36 -7.14
N SER A 76 4.16 -5.06 -6.89
CA SER A 76 5.44 -4.42 -6.61
C SER A 76 6.58 -5.22 -7.22
N LYS A 77 7.70 -4.54 -7.45
CA LYS A 77 8.91 -5.11 -8.05
C LYS A 77 10.12 -4.59 -7.32
N PHE A 78 11.13 -5.43 -7.10
CA PHE A 78 12.41 -4.98 -6.59
C PHE A 78 13.12 -4.15 -7.67
N ARG A 79 13.76 -3.04 -7.26
CA ARG A 79 14.39 -2.12 -8.21
C ARG A 79 15.53 -2.75 -8.99
N ASN A 80 16.28 -3.65 -8.35
CA ASN A 80 17.52 -4.21 -8.90
C ASN A 80 17.42 -5.70 -9.20
N ALA A 81 16.22 -6.25 -9.28
CA ALA A 81 16.03 -7.69 -9.49
C ALA A 81 14.69 -7.96 -10.17
N GLU A 82 14.63 -9.08 -10.88
CA GLU A 82 13.39 -9.59 -11.47
C GLU A 82 12.58 -10.36 -10.44
N ILE A 83 12.24 -9.69 -9.33
CA ILE A 83 11.43 -10.25 -8.26
C ILE A 83 10.16 -9.43 -8.15
N PHE A 84 9.03 -10.11 -8.30
CA PHE A 84 7.71 -9.48 -8.40
C PHE A 84 6.80 -10.01 -7.30
N ASP A 85 6.00 -9.13 -6.72
CA ASP A 85 5.07 -9.45 -5.64
C ASP A 85 3.67 -8.92 -5.95
N ALA A 86 2.67 -9.60 -5.40
CA ALA A 86 1.31 -9.09 -5.31
C ALA A 86 0.92 -8.98 -3.84
N SER A 87 0.21 -7.91 -3.49
CA SER A 87 -0.27 -7.71 -2.12
C SER A 87 -1.76 -7.39 -2.12
N ILE A 88 -2.45 -7.90 -1.09
CA ILE A 88 -3.82 -7.51 -0.80
C ILE A 88 -3.80 -6.83 0.56
N THR A 89 -4.41 -5.65 0.65
CA THR A 89 -4.50 -4.87 1.88
C THR A 89 -5.96 -4.58 2.20
N ALA A 90 -6.39 -5.01 3.38
CA ALA A 90 -7.70 -4.71 3.94
C ALA A 90 -7.56 -3.56 4.93
N VAL A 91 -8.31 -2.47 4.70
CA VAL A 91 -8.23 -1.24 5.48
C VAL A 91 -9.56 -0.99 6.16
N SER A 92 -9.55 -0.81 7.48
CA SER A 92 -10.75 -0.55 8.27
C SER A 92 -10.78 0.91 8.70
N TYR A 93 -11.98 1.51 8.63
CA TYR A 93 -12.21 2.91 8.96
C TYR A 93 -13.16 3.04 10.14
N LYS A 94 -13.01 4.12 10.88
CA LYS A 94 -13.95 4.57 11.91
C LYS A 94 -13.96 6.08 11.90
N ASP A 95 -15.16 6.69 11.83
CA ASP A 95 -15.32 8.15 11.79
C ASP A 95 -14.47 8.78 10.68
N GLN A 96 -14.45 8.16 9.49
CA GLN A 96 -13.73 8.60 8.31
C GLN A 96 -12.21 8.52 8.43
N LYS A 97 -11.69 7.87 9.47
CA LYS A 97 -10.24 7.69 9.68
C LYS A 97 -9.87 6.22 9.63
N ILE A 98 -8.69 5.94 9.09
CA ILE A 98 -8.15 4.57 9.07
C ILE A 98 -7.74 4.19 10.48
N ILE A 99 -8.30 3.09 11.01
CA ILE A 99 -7.97 2.59 12.35
C ILE A 99 -7.10 1.34 12.31
N SER A 100 -7.13 0.60 11.20
CA SER A 100 -6.29 -0.59 11.08
C SER A 100 -6.16 -1.00 9.62
N GLN A 101 -5.11 -1.76 9.35
CA GLN A 101 -5.00 -2.46 8.07
C GLN A 101 -4.32 -3.81 8.28
N GLU A 102 -4.66 -4.75 7.41
CA GLU A 102 -4.01 -6.05 7.36
C GLU A 102 -3.60 -6.33 5.93
N SER A 103 -2.35 -6.78 5.73
CA SER A 103 -1.81 -7.06 4.41
C SER A 103 -1.31 -8.49 4.30
N ARG A 104 -1.44 -9.04 3.12
CA ARG A 104 -0.83 -10.31 2.73
C ARG A 104 -0.08 -10.12 1.43
N ARG A 105 1.10 -10.69 1.36
CA ARG A 105 1.97 -10.58 0.20
C ARG A 105 2.34 -11.96 -0.32
N GLU A 106 2.43 -12.07 -1.65
CA GLU A 106 2.80 -13.30 -2.33
C GLU A 106 3.83 -12.97 -3.41
N GLU A 107 4.92 -13.74 -3.47
CA GLU A 107 5.89 -13.62 -4.55
C GLU A 107 5.32 -14.27 -5.81
N LEU A 108 5.47 -13.58 -6.95
CA LEU A 108 5.01 -14.06 -8.25
C LEU A 108 6.16 -14.65 -9.04
N GLY A 109 5.89 -15.74 -9.76
CA GLY A 109 6.86 -16.36 -10.64
C GLY A 109 6.91 -15.76 -12.04
N TYR A 110 6.35 -14.54 -12.23
CA TYR A 110 6.23 -13.90 -13.54
C TYR A 110 6.15 -12.39 -13.36
N ASP A 111 6.42 -11.65 -14.44
CA ASP A 111 6.27 -10.19 -14.47
C ASP A 111 4.80 -9.84 -14.76
N PRO A 112 4.07 -9.25 -13.79
CA PRO A 112 2.65 -8.95 -13.98
C PRO A 112 2.38 -7.82 -14.96
N SER A 113 3.39 -7.07 -15.41
CA SER A 113 3.22 -6.02 -16.41
C SER A 113 3.21 -6.55 -17.84
N GLU A 114 3.66 -7.77 -18.06
CA GLU A 114 3.71 -8.36 -19.41
C GLU A 114 2.30 -8.49 -20.00
N GLY A 115 2.13 -7.99 -21.22
CA GLY A 115 0.84 -8.02 -21.89
C GLY A 115 -0.18 -7.02 -21.37
N GLN A 116 0.22 -6.13 -20.46
CA GLN A 116 -0.64 -5.09 -19.90
C GLN A 116 -0.37 -3.74 -20.56
N ASP A 117 -1.21 -2.77 -20.25
CA ASP A 117 -1.10 -1.39 -20.77
C ASP A 117 -0.28 -0.47 -19.86
N TRP A 118 0.46 -1.01 -18.92
CA TRP A 118 1.31 -0.26 -18.02
C TRP A 118 2.70 -0.90 -17.93
N SER A 119 3.69 -0.13 -17.52
CA SER A 119 5.04 -0.64 -17.29
C SER A 119 5.57 -0.14 -15.95
N TRP A 120 6.61 -0.81 -15.44
CA TRP A 120 7.23 -0.41 -14.17
C TRP A 120 7.85 0.99 -14.24
N GLU A 121 8.26 1.43 -15.43
CA GLU A 121 8.79 2.78 -15.62
C GLU A 121 7.77 3.87 -15.28
N ASP A 122 6.47 3.57 -15.43
CA ASP A 122 5.39 4.52 -15.11
C ASP A 122 5.32 4.83 -13.61
N TYR A 123 5.93 3.99 -12.78
CA TYR A 123 5.83 4.07 -11.30
C TYR A 123 7.16 4.31 -10.61
N GLU A 124 8.24 4.45 -11.34
CA GLU A 124 9.56 4.74 -10.78
C GLU A 124 9.70 6.13 -10.19
#